data_520b159291ba3d3208ad8af23c34819f
#
_entry.id   520b159291ba3d3208ad8af23c34819f
#
_cell.length_a   1.000
_cell.length_b   1.000
_cell.length_c   1.000
_cell.angle_alpha   90.00
_cell.angle_beta   90.00
_cell.angle_gamma   90.00
#
_symmetry.space_group_name_H-M   'P 1'
#
loop_
_entity.id
_entity.type
_entity.pdbx_description
1 polymer ?
#
loop_
_entity_poly.entity_id
_entity_poly.type
_entity_poly.pdbx_seq_one_letter_code
_entity_poly.pdbx_strand_id
1 'polypeptide(L)'
;MDKKVAVVTGAGSGIGRAIATELSYRDFHVIVTDLNEQAAKDVAATLPSARAVKCDVTLPTDSVAVANSVKEIEKRLDVWVSNAGVSKMAKFLDIDEKMYDFTLDVNLKGVFFASQAGARAMIELKTKDARIINIASMAAKAGRVPFLADYVASKFGVLGLTQAMAYELAPNDIRVNSVCPGFVSTPMQVRELAWEADLRGISPEDVKKMWIKDTPLGRLELPEDVAKVVGFLTSKDSEFITGEAIAVNGGAFMD
;
A
#
# COMPACT_ATOMS: atom_id res chain seq x y z
N MET A 1 5.18 -15.15 -24.59
CA MET A 1 5.35 -13.71 -24.22
C MET A 1 5.75 -13.69 -22.77
N ASP A 2 6.80 -12.98 -22.42
CA ASP A 2 7.21 -12.87 -21.02
C ASP A 2 6.15 -12.09 -20.26
N LYS A 3 5.73 -12.64 -19.12
CA LYS A 3 4.73 -12.00 -18.25
C LYS A 3 5.23 -10.62 -17.77
N LYS A 4 4.31 -9.68 -17.57
CA LYS A 4 4.62 -8.44 -16.86
C LYS A 4 5.01 -8.76 -15.43
N VAL A 5 5.89 -7.95 -14.84
CA VAL A 5 6.44 -8.17 -13.49
C VAL A 5 5.94 -7.09 -12.54
N ALA A 6 5.44 -7.51 -11.38
CA ALA A 6 4.98 -6.63 -10.33
C ALA A 6 5.68 -6.93 -8.99
N VAL A 7 6.12 -5.91 -8.29
CA VAL A 7 6.58 -5.98 -6.88
C VAL A 7 5.48 -5.46 -5.98
N VAL A 8 5.19 -6.17 -4.88
CA VAL A 8 4.22 -5.73 -3.87
C VAL A 8 4.87 -5.81 -2.49
N THR A 9 4.98 -4.68 -1.77
CA THR A 9 5.54 -4.63 -0.42
C THR A 9 4.47 -4.89 0.64
N GLY A 10 4.86 -5.54 1.76
CA GLY A 10 3.91 -5.93 2.80
C GLY A 10 2.83 -6.90 2.30
N ALA A 11 3.22 -7.81 1.40
CA ALA A 11 2.28 -8.68 0.69
C ALA A 11 2.03 -10.03 1.39
N GLY A 12 2.60 -10.26 2.57
CA GLY A 12 2.37 -11.47 3.36
C GLY A 12 0.97 -11.58 3.97
N SER A 13 0.18 -10.49 4.00
CA SER A 13 -1.17 -10.49 4.58
C SER A 13 -2.04 -9.35 4.04
N GLY A 14 -3.32 -9.35 4.43
CA GLY A 14 -4.25 -8.21 4.26
C GLY A 14 -4.36 -7.71 2.82
N ILE A 15 -4.30 -6.39 2.67
CA ILE A 15 -4.42 -5.70 1.37
C ILE A 15 -3.30 -6.13 0.41
N GLY A 16 -2.06 -6.21 0.88
CA GLY A 16 -0.93 -6.59 0.05
C GLY A 16 -1.06 -7.99 -0.53
N ARG A 17 -1.54 -8.97 0.26
CA ARG A 17 -1.84 -10.31 -0.23
C ARG A 17 -2.94 -10.28 -1.31
N ALA A 18 -4.01 -9.53 -1.07
CA ALA A 18 -5.10 -9.42 -2.05
C ALA A 18 -4.61 -8.77 -3.36
N ILE A 19 -3.76 -7.73 -3.28
CA ILE A 19 -3.14 -7.09 -4.45
C ILE A 19 -2.26 -8.09 -5.20
N ALA A 20 -1.40 -8.83 -4.50
CA ALA A 20 -0.55 -9.85 -5.13
C ALA A 20 -1.40 -10.91 -5.86
N THR A 21 -2.49 -11.34 -5.25
CA THR A 21 -3.46 -12.28 -5.84
C THR A 21 -4.13 -11.70 -7.09
N GLU A 22 -4.65 -10.48 -7.01
CA GLU A 22 -5.30 -9.80 -8.14
C GLU A 22 -4.35 -9.61 -9.33
N LEU A 23 -3.10 -9.16 -9.07
CA LEU A 23 -2.11 -9.00 -10.12
C LEU A 23 -1.72 -10.33 -10.76
N SER A 24 -1.64 -11.40 -9.97
CA SER A 24 -1.39 -12.75 -10.50
C SER A 24 -2.54 -13.23 -11.41
N TYR A 25 -3.80 -12.96 -11.08
CA TYR A 25 -4.95 -13.24 -11.95
C TYR A 25 -4.96 -12.38 -13.23
N ARG A 26 -4.30 -11.22 -13.21
CA ARG A 26 -4.07 -10.38 -14.39
C ARG A 26 -2.81 -10.74 -15.17
N ASP A 27 -2.31 -11.95 -14.96
CA ASP A 27 -1.15 -12.53 -15.66
C ASP A 27 0.19 -11.84 -15.40
N PHE A 28 0.37 -11.23 -14.22
CA PHE A 28 1.67 -10.76 -13.76
C PHE A 28 2.47 -11.89 -13.11
N HIS A 29 3.80 -11.85 -13.27
CA HIS A 29 4.72 -12.49 -12.34
C HIS A 29 4.89 -11.58 -11.12
N VAL A 30 4.58 -12.08 -9.92
CA VAL A 30 4.51 -11.24 -8.72
C VAL A 30 5.68 -11.51 -7.77
N ILE A 31 6.42 -10.48 -7.44
CA ILE A 31 7.43 -10.52 -6.40
C ILE A 31 6.73 -10.11 -5.08
N VAL A 32 6.45 -11.10 -4.27
CA VAL A 32 5.78 -10.95 -2.97
C VAL A 32 6.83 -10.59 -1.93
N THR A 33 6.81 -9.35 -1.40
CA THR A 33 7.79 -8.95 -0.38
C THR A 33 7.12 -8.65 0.96
N ASP A 34 7.75 -9.06 2.05
CA ASP A 34 7.29 -8.80 3.41
C ASP A 34 8.47 -8.85 4.38
N LEU A 35 8.35 -8.17 5.54
CA LEU A 35 9.27 -8.29 6.66
C LEU A 35 9.29 -9.73 7.19
N ASN A 36 8.11 -10.36 7.23
CA ASN A 36 7.95 -11.77 7.54
C ASN A 36 8.15 -12.62 6.28
N GLU A 37 9.36 -13.13 6.12
CA GLU A 37 9.74 -13.94 4.95
C GLU A 37 8.85 -15.18 4.77
N GLN A 38 8.44 -15.84 5.86
CA GLN A 38 7.58 -17.03 5.76
C GLN A 38 6.19 -16.66 5.24
N ALA A 39 5.59 -15.57 5.72
CA ALA A 39 4.31 -15.08 5.22
C ALA A 39 4.38 -14.73 3.71
N ALA A 40 5.49 -14.13 3.26
CA ALA A 40 5.71 -13.87 1.83
C ALA A 40 5.79 -15.18 1.03
N LYS A 41 6.52 -16.19 1.54
CA LYS A 41 6.63 -17.52 0.91
C LYS A 41 5.29 -18.23 0.82
N ASP A 42 4.51 -18.18 1.90
CA ASP A 42 3.18 -18.81 1.96
C ASP A 42 2.25 -18.20 0.91
N VAL A 43 2.24 -16.88 0.78
CA VAL A 43 1.45 -16.21 -0.27
C VAL A 43 1.97 -16.54 -1.66
N ALA A 44 3.27 -16.45 -1.92
CA ALA A 44 3.85 -16.74 -3.22
C ALA A 44 3.55 -18.18 -3.68
N ALA A 45 3.54 -19.16 -2.76
CA ALA A 45 3.22 -20.55 -3.05
C ALA A 45 1.77 -20.77 -3.52
N THR A 46 0.86 -19.85 -3.23
CA THR A 46 -0.54 -19.91 -3.70
C THR A 46 -0.76 -19.30 -5.08
N LEU A 47 0.23 -18.59 -5.61
CA LEU A 47 0.10 -17.84 -6.87
C LEU A 47 0.69 -18.63 -8.05
N PRO A 48 0.05 -18.61 -9.24
CA PRO A 48 0.52 -19.32 -10.43
C PRO A 48 1.93 -18.91 -10.90
N SER A 49 2.35 -17.67 -10.62
CA SER A 49 3.64 -17.13 -11.03
C SER A 49 4.10 -16.08 -10.05
N ALA A 50 4.89 -16.49 -9.07
CA ALA A 50 5.40 -15.58 -8.05
C ALA A 50 6.70 -16.11 -7.42
N ARG A 51 7.45 -15.21 -6.79
CA ARG A 51 8.50 -15.55 -5.82
C ARG A 51 8.42 -14.64 -4.61
N ALA A 52 8.94 -15.11 -3.48
CA ALA A 52 9.00 -14.35 -2.25
C ALA A 52 10.40 -13.75 -2.05
N VAL A 53 10.44 -12.54 -1.48
CA VAL A 53 11.68 -11.88 -1.04
C VAL A 53 11.43 -11.22 0.31
N LYS A 54 12.30 -11.43 1.28
CA LYS A 54 12.28 -10.67 2.54
C LYS A 54 12.63 -9.21 2.27
N CYS A 55 11.87 -8.29 2.83
CA CYS A 55 12.13 -6.84 2.70
C CYS A 55 11.62 -6.11 3.94
N ASP A 56 12.52 -5.42 4.63
CA ASP A 56 12.19 -4.42 5.61
C ASP A 56 12.19 -3.04 4.94
N VAL A 57 11.01 -2.46 4.72
CA VAL A 57 10.88 -1.16 4.02
C VAL A 57 11.47 0.00 4.81
N THR A 58 11.74 -0.15 6.11
CA THR A 58 12.41 0.88 6.92
C THR A 58 13.90 1.00 6.59
N LEU A 59 14.46 -0.03 5.93
CA LEU A 59 15.83 -0.09 5.44
C LEU A 59 15.86 0.17 3.93
N PRO A 60 16.29 1.36 3.45
CA PRO A 60 16.35 1.66 2.02
C PRO A 60 17.17 0.64 1.22
N THR A 61 18.18 0.03 1.84
CA THR A 61 19.04 -1.00 1.23
C THR A 61 18.25 -2.25 0.83
N ASP A 62 17.23 -2.63 1.60
CA ASP A 62 16.41 -3.79 1.31
C ASP A 62 15.56 -3.57 0.05
N SER A 63 14.93 -2.40 -0.06
CA SER A 63 14.17 -2.03 -1.26
C SER A 63 15.06 -1.99 -2.51
N VAL A 64 16.29 -1.48 -2.39
CA VAL A 64 17.30 -1.51 -3.45
C VAL A 64 17.69 -2.95 -3.80
N ALA A 65 17.88 -3.82 -2.80
CA ALA A 65 18.20 -5.23 -3.03
C ALA A 65 17.07 -5.96 -3.76
N VAL A 66 15.80 -5.71 -3.39
CA VAL A 66 14.64 -6.23 -4.14
C VAL A 66 14.68 -5.77 -5.59
N ALA A 67 14.82 -4.47 -5.85
CA ALA A 67 14.85 -3.92 -7.19
C ALA A 67 16.00 -4.49 -8.04
N ASN A 68 17.19 -4.64 -7.44
CA ASN A 68 18.35 -5.26 -8.10
C ASN A 68 18.07 -6.73 -8.45
N SER A 69 17.51 -7.50 -7.50
CA SER A 69 17.15 -8.91 -7.77
C SER A 69 16.16 -9.04 -8.93
N VAL A 70 15.20 -8.12 -9.06
CA VAL A 70 14.25 -8.10 -10.17
C VAL A 70 14.96 -7.78 -11.50
N LYS A 71 15.90 -6.83 -11.52
CA LYS A 71 16.68 -6.51 -12.72
C LYS A 71 17.52 -7.70 -13.18
N GLU A 72 18.10 -8.46 -12.25
CA GLU A 72 18.97 -9.60 -12.55
C GLU A 72 18.19 -10.84 -13.03
N ILE A 73 17.07 -11.15 -12.36
CA ILE A 73 16.32 -12.38 -12.57
C ILE A 73 15.26 -12.20 -13.68
N GLU A 74 14.32 -11.26 -13.44
CA GLU A 74 13.19 -11.04 -14.34
C GLU A 74 13.53 -10.16 -15.54
N LYS A 75 14.53 -9.30 -15.41
CA LYS A 75 14.97 -8.34 -16.43
C LYS A 75 13.86 -7.42 -16.94
N ARG A 76 12.82 -7.25 -16.11
CA ARG A 76 11.62 -6.48 -16.38
C ARG A 76 10.96 -6.05 -15.07
N LEU A 77 10.43 -4.83 -15.01
CA LEU A 77 9.63 -4.36 -13.89
C LEU A 77 8.56 -3.39 -14.40
N ASP A 78 7.31 -3.82 -14.41
CA ASP A 78 6.20 -3.03 -14.94
C ASP A 78 5.42 -2.29 -13.84
N VAL A 79 5.32 -2.89 -12.66
CA VAL A 79 4.53 -2.35 -11.55
C VAL A 79 5.30 -2.45 -10.23
N TRP A 80 5.28 -1.35 -9.47
CA TRP A 80 5.74 -1.35 -8.07
C TRP A 80 4.61 -0.87 -7.18
N VAL A 81 4.19 -1.70 -6.21
CA VAL A 81 3.15 -1.36 -5.24
C VAL A 81 3.78 -1.18 -3.87
N SER A 82 3.81 0.05 -3.37
CA SER A 82 4.23 0.41 -2.03
C SER A 82 3.03 0.29 -1.08
N ASN A 83 2.83 -0.92 -0.52
CA ASN A 83 1.69 -1.25 0.32
C ASN A 83 2.06 -1.44 1.80
N ALA A 84 3.29 -1.81 2.13
CA ALA A 84 3.71 -2.00 3.51
C ALA A 84 3.30 -0.81 4.40
N GLY A 85 2.67 -1.08 5.52
CA GLY A 85 2.19 -0.06 6.43
C GLY A 85 1.87 -0.62 7.81
N VAL A 86 1.91 0.26 8.79
CA VAL A 86 1.61 -0.02 10.20
C VAL A 86 0.70 1.06 10.77
N SER A 87 0.02 0.74 11.85
CA SER A 87 -0.70 1.68 12.68
C SER A 87 -0.52 1.34 14.16
N LYS A 88 -0.64 2.35 15.00
CA LYS A 88 -0.78 2.22 16.45
C LYS A 88 -1.63 3.39 16.93
N MET A 89 -2.60 3.12 17.80
CA MET A 89 -3.52 4.15 18.27
C MET A 89 -3.11 4.68 19.65
N ALA A 90 -3.07 6.01 19.79
CA ALA A 90 -2.89 6.70 21.05
C ALA A 90 -3.54 8.09 20.99
N LYS A 91 -3.87 8.68 22.15
CA LYS A 91 -4.25 10.09 22.20
C LYS A 91 -3.08 10.95 21.74
N PHE A 92 -3.34 12.07 21.07
CA PHE A 92 -2.29 12.92 20.51
C PHE A 92 -1.20 13.29 21.51
N LEU A 93 -1.57 13.60 22.75
CA LEU A 93 -0.62 13.97 23.81
C LEU A 93 0.19 12.78 24.38
N ASP A 94 -0.20 11.56 24.07
CA ASP A 94 0.44 10.33 24.54
C ASP A 94 1.33 9.68 23.46
N ILE A 95 1.40 10.27 22.25
CA ILE A 95 2.29 9.81 21.17
C ILE A 95 3.70 10.27 21.52
N ASP A 96 4.58 9.32 21.80
CA ASP A 96 6.02 9.57 22.00
C ASP A 96 6.80 9.50 20.66
N GLU A 97 8.06 9.94 20.70
CA GLU A 97 8.95 9.94 19.54
C GLU A 97 9.11 8.54 18.94
N LYS A 98 9.22 7.51 19.77
CA LYS A 98 9.37 6.12 19.31
C LYS A 98 8.14 5.64 18.54
N MET A 99 6.96 6.01 18.98
CA MET A 99 5.71 5.66 18.28
C MET A 99 5.59 6.43 16.98
N TYR A 100 5.92 7.72 16.99
CA TYR A 100 5.99 8.56 15.80
C TYR A 100 6.96 7.98 14.76
N ASP A 101 8.21 7.71 15.15
CA ASP A 101 9.23 7.16 14.26
C ASP A 101 8.83 5.80 13.70
N PHE A 102 8.27 4.90 14.52
CA PHE A 102 7.75 3.61 14.06
C PHE A 102 6.74 3.76 12.94
N THR A 103 5.82 4.71 13.05
CA THR A 103 4.78 4.95 12.05
C THR A 103 5.36 5.61 10.79
N LEU A 104 6.16 6.66 10.95
CA LEU A 104 6.71 7.43 9.83
C LEU A 104 7.76 6.64 9.04
N ASP A 105 8.62 5.87 9.73
CA ASP A 105 9.66 5.07 9.08
C ASP A 105 9.06 4.02 8.14
N VAL A 106 7.95 3.38 8.52
CA VAL A 106 7.30 2.41 7.64
C VAL A 106 6.43 3.12 6.60
N ASN A 107 5.50 3.98 7.04
CA ASN A 107 4.41 4.47 6.19
C ASN A 107 4.80 5.58 5.23
N LEU A 108 5.83 6.36 5.52
CA LEU A 108 6.26 7.47 4.68
C LEU A 108 7.67 7.27 4.14
N LYS A 109 8.67 7.13 5.00
CA LYS A 109 10.06 6.90 4.58
C LYS A 109 10.19 5.59 3.80
N GLY A 110 9.55 4.51 4.26
CA GLY A 110 9.52 3.23 3.57
C GLY A 110 8.90 3.34 2.18
N VAL A 111 7.76 4.03 2.04
CA VAL A 111 7.12 4.28 0.73
C VAL A 111 8.03 5.10 -0.17
N PHE A 112 8.68 6.15 0.35
CA PHE A 112 9.58 7.01 -0.41
C PHE A 112 10.72 6.19 -1.05
N PHE A 113 11.48 5.47 -0.24
CA PHE A 113 12.66 4.76 -0.75
C PHE A 113 12.32 3.49 -1.53
N ALA A 114 11.24 2.80 -1.19
CA ALA A 114 10.76 1.67 -1.97
C ALA A 114 10.32 2.12 -3.37
N SER A 115 9.54 3.18 -3.47
CA SER A 115 9.11 3.75 -4.76
C SER A 115 10.30 4.28 -5.56
N GLN A 116 11.30 4.90 -4.91
CA GLN A 116 12.52 5.38 -5.57
C GLN A 116 13.33 4.20 -6.14
N ALA A 117 13.47 3.09 -5.40
CA ALA A 117 14.15 1.90 -5.88
C ALA A 117 13.44 1.29 -7.09
N GLY A 118 12.10 1.19 -7.05
CA GLY A 118 11.28 0.75 -8.17
C GLY A 118 11.44 1.64 -9.40
N ALA A 119 11.34 2.97 -9.23
CA ALA A 119 11.50 3.93 -10.32
C ALA A 119 12.88 3.83 -11.00
N ARG A 120 13.95 3.75 -10.22
CA ARG A 120 15.32 3.57 -10.75
C ARG A 120 15.43 2.30 -11.58
N ALA A 121 14.91 1.17 -11.09
CA ALA A 121 14.92 -0.08 -11.83
C ALA A 121 14.12 0.01 -13.13
N MET A 122 12.94 0.63 -13.12
CA MET A 122 12.12 0.83 -14.32
C MET A 122 12.84 1.68 -15.37
N ILE A 123 13.53 2.76 -14.95
CA ILE A 123 14.31 3.63 -15.85
C ILE A 123 15.51 2.87 -16.44
N GLU A 124 16.28 2.15 -15.60
CA GLU A 124 17.43 1.37 -16.07
C GLU A 124 17.04 0.25 -17.03
N LEU A 125 15.90 -0.41 -16.79
CA LEU A 125 15.33 -1.44 -17.66
C LEU A 125 14.64 -0.85 -18.91
N LYS A 126 14.52 0.49 -18.99
CA LYS A 126 13.79 1.20 -20.06
C LYS A 126 12.35 0.70 -20.22
N THR A 127 11.74 0.35 -19.11
CA THR A 127 10.36 -0.14 -19.10
C THR A 127 9.42 0.94 -19.64
N LYS A 128 8.53 0.53 -20.54
CA LYS A 128 7.48 1.39 -21.08
C LYS A 128 6.17 1.18 -20.33
N ASP A 129 5.39 2.26 -20.18
CA ASP A 129 4.08 2.22 -19.55
C ASP A 129 4.17 1.63 -18.12
N ALA A 130 5.22 2.03 -17.37
CA ALA A 130 5.45 1.55 -16.01
C ALA A 130 4.55 2.27 -14.98
N ARG A 131 4.31 1.63 -13.85
CA ARG A 131 3.41 2.16 -12.82
C ARG A 131 3.97 2.00 -11.42
N ILE A 132 3.83 3.05 -10.62
CA ILE A 132 4.02 3.01 -9.17
C ILE A 132 2.66 3.29 -8.52
N ILE A 133 2.26 2.43 -7.58
CA ILE A 133 0.99 2.56 -6.88
C ILE A 133 1.26 2.56 -5.38
N ASN A 134 0.91 3.65 -4.70
CA ASN A 134 1.10 3.80 -3.26
C ASN A 134 -0.21 3.52 -2.53
N ILE A 135 -0.20 2.67 -1.52
CA ILE A 135 -1.37 2.47 -0.67
C ILE A 135 -1.35 3.50 0.45
N ALA A 136 -2.16 4.53 0.26
CA ALA A 136 -2.37 5.58 1.24
C ALA A 136 -3.46 5.18 2.27
N SER A 137 -4.49 6.00 2.44
CA SER A 137 -5.66 5.78 3.30
C SER A 137 -6.67 6.89 3.05
N MET A 138 -7.94 6.71 3.41
CA MET A 138 -8.88 7.84 3.55
C MET A 138 -8.36 8.88 4.55
N ALA A 139 -7.53 8.48 5.51
CA ALA A 139 -6.83 9.37 6.44
C ALA A 139 -5.81 10.31 5.75
N ALA A 140 -5.47 10.08 4.49
CA ALA A 140 -4.68 11.00 3.67
C ALA A 140 -5.49 12.15 3.09
N LYS A 141 -6.83 12.05 3.12
CA LYS A 141 -7.77 13.04 2.55
C LYS A 141 -8.58 13.75 3.64
N ALA A 142 -8.82 13.07 4.78
CA ALA A 142 -9.54 13.62 5.92
C ALA A 142 -8.75 13.39 7.21
N GLY A 143 -8.28 14.48 7.83
CA GLY A 143 -7.53 14.42 9.10
C GLY A 143 -8.42 14.15 10.34
N ARG A 144 -9.73 13.93 10.17
CA ARG A 144 -10.66 13.67 11.30
C ARG A 144 -10.69 12.19 11.69
N VAL A 145 -9.51 11.62 11.95
CA VAL A 145 -9.36 10.23 12.40
C VAL A 145 -8.78 10.27 13.82
N PRO A 146 -9.57 9.92 14.83
CA PRO A 146 -9.13 10.00 16.23
C PRO A 146 -8.00 9.00 16.51
N PHE A 147 -7.12 9.34 17.43
CA PHE A 147 -6.06 8.48 17.97
C PHE A 147 -4.97 8.05 16.96
N LEU A 148 -4.89 8.67 15.78
CA LEU A 148 -4.00 8.30 14.68
C LEU A 148 -3.27 9.52 14.09
N ALA A 149 -2.84 10.49 14.91
CA ALA A 149 -2.28 11.72 14.38
C ALA A 149 -0.98 11.53 13.58
N ASP A 150 -0.08 10.66 14.03
CA ASP A 150 1.15 10.26 13.34
C ASP A 150 0.84 9.48 12.04
N TYR A 151 -0.13 8.57 12.09
CA TYR A 151 -0.61 7.84 10.91
C TYR A 151 -1.20 8.79 9.86
N VAL A 152 -2.08 9.72 10.28
CA VAL A 152 -2.66 10.76 9.41
C VAL A 152 -1.54 11.55 8.74
N ALA A 153 -0.57 12.05 9.52
CA ALA A 153 0.58 12.79 8.98
C ALA A 153 1.34 11.98 7.94
N SER A 154 1.62 10.68 8.24
CA SER A 154 2.31 9.79 7.30
C SER A 154 1.54 9.61 5.99
N LYS A 155 0.21 9.44 6.05
CA LYS A 155 -0.62 9.17 4.87
C LYS A 155 -0.88 10.42 4.02
N PHE A 156 -1.00 11.60 4.62
CA PHE A 156 -0.95 12.87 3.88
C PHE A 156 0.40 13.06 3.17
N GLY A 157 1.51 12.69 3.83
CA GLY A 157 2.84 12.70 3.22
C GLY A 157 2.91 11.81 1.97
N VAL A 158 2.32 10.62 2.00
CA VAL A 158 2.23 9.70 0.84
C VAL A 158 1.45 10.33 -0.32
N LEU A 159 0.40 11.11 -0.03
CA LEU A 159 -0.37 11.79 -1.06
C LEU A 159 0.46 12.84 -1.79
N GLY A 160 1.12 13.74 -1.03
CA GLY A 160 2.01 14.75 -1.60
C GLY A 160 3.19 14.12 -2.36
N LEU A 161 3.79 13.05 -1.80
CA LEU A 161 4.84 12.27 -2.47
C LEU A 161 4.35 11.68 -3.81
N THR A 162 3.13 11.14 -3.85
CA THR A 162 2.54 10.58 -5.08
C THR A 162 2.46 11.63 -6.18
N GLN A 163 2.00 12.85 -5.86
CA GLN A 163 1.89 13.96 -6.82
C GLN A 163 3.26 14.41 -7.31
N ALA A 164 4.24 14.58 -6.41
CA ALA A 164 5.60 14.97 -6.76
C ALA A 164 6.24 13.94 -7.71
N MET A 165 6.16 12.67 -7.36
CA MET A 165 6.69 11.57 -8.18
C MET A 165 5.98 11.48 -9.54
N ALA A 166 4.67 11.68 -9.59
CA ALA A 166 3.91 11.65 -10.84
C ALA A 166 4.41 12.71 -11.82
N TYR A 167 4.67 13.91 -11.34
CA TYR A 167 5.19 15.00 -12.15
C TYR A 167 6.62 14.76 -12.63
N GLU A 168 7.50 14.32 -11.72
CA GLU A 168 8.93 14.12 -12.04
C GLU A 168 9.17 12.90 -12.95
N LEU A 169 8.38 11.81 -12.80
CA LEU A 169 8.62 10.54 -13.49
C LEU A 169 7.84 10.38 -14.80
N ALA A 170 6.89 11.28 -15.10
CA ALA A 170 6.13 11.25 -16.35
C ALA A 170 7.02 11.26 -17.61
N PRO A 171 8.12 12.05 -17.70
CA PRO A 171 9.03 11.99 -18.86
C PRO A 171 9.72 10.63 -19.05
N ASN A 172 9.73 9.79 -18.01
CA ASN A 172 10.29 8.44 -18.05
C ASN A 172 9.24 7.36 -18.40
N ASP A 173 8.02 7.77 -18.77
CA ASP A 173 6.89 6.87 -19.05
C ASP A 173 6.47 6.04 -17.82
N ILE A 174 6.57 6.66 -16.63
CA ILE A 174 6.15 6.08 -15.34
C ILE A 174 4.98 6.90 -14.80
N ARG A 175 3.84 6.26 -14.59
CA ARG A 175 2.67 6.86 -13.92
C ARG A 175 2.67 6.50 -12.45
N VAL A 176 2.33 7.46 -11.61
CA VAL A 176 2.30 7.27 -10.16
C VAL A 176 0.95 7.69 -9.62
N ASN A 177 0.25 6.78 -8.94
CA ASN A 177 -1.03 7.04 -8.32
C ASN A 177 -1.07 6.47 -6.91
N SER A 178 -2.00 6.92 -6.10
CA SER A 178 -2.29 6.33 -4.80
C SER A 178 -3.72 5.81 -4.72
N VAL A 179 -3.92 4.79 -3.89
CA VAL A 179 -5.23 4.26 -3.52
C VAL A 179 -5.44 4.57 -2.05
N CYS A 180 -6.63 5.06 -1.71
CA CYS A 180 -7.01 5.52 -0.37
C CYS A 180 -8.14 4.63 0.19
N PRO A 181 -7.80 3.48 0.82
CA PRO A 181 -8.76 2.60 1.45
C PRO A 181 -9.46 3.24 2.64
N GLY A 182 -10.66 2.75 2.97
CA GLY A 182 -11.41 3.07 4.17
C GLY A 182 -11.15 2.08 5.32
N PHE A 183 -12.23 1.63 5.97
CA PHE A 183 -12.18 0.62 7.03
C PHE A 183 -12.12 -0.79 6.45
N VAL A 184 -10.90 -1.31 6.22
CA VAL A 184 -10.67 -2.59 5.53
C VAL A 184 -10.55 -3.74 6.52
N SER A 185 -11.30 -4.82 6.33
CA SER A 185 -11.28 -6.03 7.14
C SER A 185 -9.95 -6.80 7.00
N THR A 186 -8.96 -6.44 7.82
CA THR A 186 -7.58 -6.97 7.80
C THR A 186 -7.13 -7.36 9.21
N PRO A 187 -6.03 -8.11 9.37
CA PRO A 187 -5.42 -8.34 10.68
C PRO A 187 -4.99 -7.06 11.40
N MET A 188 -4.65 -5.99 10.68
CA MET A 188 -4.38 -4.66 11.26
C MET A 188 -5.64 -4.10 11.90
N GLN A 189 -6.75 -4.13 11.21
CA GLN A 189 -8.02 -3.59 11.70
C GLN A 189 -8.54 -4.31 12.95
N VAL A 190 -8.29 -5.61 13.08
CA VAL A 190 -8.64 -6.34 14.32
C VAL A 190 -7.93 -5.75 15.54
N ARG A 191 -6.67 -5.34 15.39
CA ARG A 191 -5.93 -4.65 16.47
C ARG A 191 -6.46 -3.24 16.73
N GLU A 192 -6.75 -2.51 15.66
CA GLU A 192 -7.31 -1.14 15.75
C GLU A 192 -8.66 -1.13 16.45
N LEU A 193 -9.55 -2.09 16.19
CA LEU A 193 -10.81 -2.25 16.89
C LEU A 193 -10.61 -2.37 18.40
N ALA A 194 -9.64 -3.19 18.85
CA ALA A 194 -9.36 -3.36 20.27
C ALA A 194 -8.78 -2.08 20.89
N TRP A 195 -7.82 -1.44 20.21
CA TRP A 195 -7.22 -0.19 20.72
C TRP A 195 -8.21 0.96 20.78
N GLU A 196 -9.04 1.15 19.75
CA GLU A 196 -10.05 2.21 19.73
C GLU A 196 -11.14 1.97 20.79
N ALA A 197 -11.54 0.71 20.99
CA ALA A 197 -12.48 0.33 22.04
C ALA A 197 -11.95 0.71 23.43
N ASP A 198 -10.71 0.37 23.75
CA ASP A 198 -10.04 0.72 24.99
C ASP A 198 -9.95 2.25 25.18
N LEU A 199 -9.54 2.98 24.14
CA LEU A 199 -9.39 4.44 24.19
C LEU A 199 -10.72 5.18 24.34
N ARG A 200 -11.81 4.59 23.86
CA ARG A 200 -13.18 5.14 23.99
C ARG A 200 -13.94 4.64 25.21
N GLY A 201 -13.50 3.53 25.82
CA GLY A 201 -14.24 2.87 26.90
C GLY A 201 -15.54 2.20 26.44
N ILE A 202 -15.57 1.64 25.24
CA ILE A 202 -16.71 0.92 24.64
C ILE A 202 -16.27 -0.46 24.12
N SER A 203 -17.22 -1.29 23.68
CA SER A 203 -16.87 -2.60 23.14
C SER A 203 -16.27 -2.52 21.72
N PRO A 204 -15.39 -3.47 21.31
CA PRO A 204 -14.93 -3.56 19.93
C PRO A 204 -16.07 -3.71 18.91
N GLU A 205 -17.16 -4.38 19.29
CA GLU A 205 -18.34 -4.53 18.44
C GLU A 205 -19.06 -3.19 18.21
N ASP A 206 -19.09 -2.30 19.21
CA ASP A 206 -19.68 -0.98 19.04
C ASP A 206 -18.80 -0.08 18.18
N VAL A 207 -17.47 -0.15 18.29
CA VAL A 207 -16.54 0.50 17.36
C VAL A 207 -16.79 0.01 15.92
N LYS A 208 -16.90 -1.30 15.73
CA LYS A 208 -17.19 -1.87 14.41
C LYS A 208 -18.52 -1.39 13.82
N LYS A 209 -19.58 -1.29 14.65
CA LYS A 209 -20.86 -0.71 14.23
C LYS A 209 -20.72 0.75 13.83
N MET A 210 -19.91 1.55 14.56
CA MET A 210 -19.62 2.93 14.20
C MET A 210 -18.95 3.02 12.82
N TRP A 211 -17.90 2.24 12.55
CA TRP A 211 -17.22 2.23 11.25
C TRP A 211 -18.13 1.81 10.10
N ILE A 212 -19.01 0.80 10.33
CA ILE A 212 -20.01 0.39 9.32
C ILE A 212 -21.03 1.51 9.09
N LYS A 213 -21.50 2.17 10.16
CA LYS A 213 -22.45 3.30 10.06
C LYS A 213 -21.84 4.49 9.31
N ASP A 214 -20.54 4.74 9.49
CA ASP A 214 -19.82 5.81 8.83
C ASP A 214 -19.45 5.45 7.36
N THR A 215 -19.74 4.22 6.93
CA THR A 215 -19.54 3.75 5.57
C THR A 215 -20.89 3.67 4.84
N PRO A 216 -21.24 4.58 3.92
CA PRO A 216 -22.54 4.60 3.23
C PRO A 216 -22.92 3.30 2.53
N LEU A 217 -21.94 2.52 2.03
CA LEU A 217 -22.22 1.19 1.45
C LEU A 217 -22.55 0.11 2.50
N GLY A 218 -22.61 0.44 3.80
CA GLY A 218 -23.17 -0.38 4.87
C GLY A 218 -22.36 -1.63 5.25
N ARG A 219 -21.07 -1.69 4.89
CA ARG A 219 -20.18 -2.77 5.27
C ARG A 219 -18.74 -2.30 5.43
N LEU A 220 -17.93 -3.08 6.11
CA LEU A 220 -16.48 -2.91 6.04
C LEU A 220 -15.98 -3.24 4.63
N GLU A 221 -14.94 -2.54 4.21
CA GLU A 221 -14.24 -2.80 2.97
C GLU A 221 -13.49 -4.14 3.05
N LEU A 222 -13.42 -4.86 1.95
CA LEU A 222 -12.62 -6.07 1.83
C LEU A 222 -11.28 -5.75 1.17
N PRO A 223 -10.18 -6.46 1.49
CA PRO A 223 -8.90 -6.31 0.80
C PRO A 223 -9.02 -6.42 -0.73
N GLU A 224 -9.95 -7.24 -1.22
CA GLU A 224 -10.23 -7.44 -2.64
C GLU A 224 -10.86 -6.19 -3.31
N ASP A 225 -11.61 -5.35 -2.57
CA ASP A 225 -12.13 -4.10 -3.09
C ASP A 225 -10.99 -3.15 -3.46
N VAL A 226 -9.96 -3.07 -2.59
CA VAL A 226 -8.73 -2.30 -2.84
C VAL A 226 -7.93 -2.90 -4.01
N ALA A 227 -7.75 -4.22 -4.00
CA ALA A 227 -6.95 -4.92 -5.00
C ALA A 227 -7.50 -4.72 -6.43
N LYS A 228 -8.82 -4.71 -6.60
CA LYS A 228 -9.46 -4.44 -7.91
C LYS A 228 -9.12 -3.06 -8.46
N VAL A 229 -9.05 -2.03 -7.60
CA VAL A 229 -8.67 -0.68 -8.03
C VAL A 229 -7.18 -0.62 -8.39
N VAL A 230 -6.32 -1.31 -7.63
CA VAL A 230 -4.91 -1.49 -8.03
C VAL A 230 -4.84 -2.19 -9.40
N GLY A 231 -5.61 -3.26 -9.60
CA GLY A 231 -5.70 -3.96 -10.88
C GLY A 231 -6.16 -3.05 -12.03
N PHE A 232 -7.16 -2.18 -11.80
CA PHE A 232 -7.57 -1.15 -12.77
C PHE A 232 -6.41 -0.20 -13.10
N LEU A 233 -5.69 0.29 -12.10
CA LEU A 233 -4.55 1.20 -12.31
C LEU A 233 -3.39 0.54 -13.07
N THR A 234 -3.34 -0.78 -13.16
CA THR A 234 -2.35 -1.51 -13.98
C THR A 234 -2.84 -1.82 -15.40
N SER A 235 -4.09 -1.51 -15.71
CA SER A 235 -4.70 -1.74 -17.03
C SER A 235 -4.47 -0.57 -18.00
N LYS A 236 -4.86 -0.75 -19.26
CA LYS A 236 -4.89 0.31 -20.25
C LYS A 236 -5.98 1.35 -20.01
N ASP A 237 -7.04 0.97 -19.29
CA ASP A 237 -8.16 1.86 -19.00
C ASP A 237 -7.77 3.05 -18.10
N SER A 238 -6.60 2.98 -17.46
CA SER A 238 -6.03 4.06 -16.64
C SER A 238 -4.84 4.77 -17.30
N GLU A 239 -4.66 4.66 -18.61
CA GLU A 239 -3.45 5.18 -19.29
C GLU A 239 -3.28 6.70 -19.21
N PHE A 240 -4.36 7.44 -18.95
CA PHE A 240 -4.32 8.91 -18.80
C PHE A 240 -4.52 9.37 -17.34
N ILE A 241 -4.23 8.48 -16.35
CA ILE A 241 -4.36 8.77 -14.93
C ILE A 241 -2.98 8.74 -14.27
N THR A 242 -2.52 9.89 -13.75
CA THR A 242 -1.30 10.01 -12.95
C THR A 242 -1.43 11.14 -11.93
N GLY A 243 -0.81 11.00 -10.76
CA GLY A 243 -0.87 11.96 -9.66
C GLY A 243 -2.15 11.87 -8.81
N GLU A 244 -3.04 10.94 -9.13
CA GLU A 244 -4.35 10.81 -8.49
C GLU A 244 -4.31 10.00 -7.18
N ALA A 245 -5.24 10.37 -6.29
CA ALA A 245 -5.51 9.65 -5.05
C ALA A 245 -6.93 9.10 -5.07
N ILE A 246 -7.08 7.85 -5.49
CA ILE A 246 -8.38 7.23 -5.70
C ILE A 246 -8.94 6.70 -4.39
N ALA A 247 -10.07 7.24 -3.94
CA ALA A 247 -10.77 6.77 -2.76
C ALA A 247 -11.48 5.44 -3.04
N VAL A 248 -11.20 4.43 -2.20
CA VAL A 248 -11.88 3.15 -2.17
C VAL A 248 -12.35 2.94 -0.73
N ASN A 249 -13.44 3.58 -0.33
CA ASN A 249 -13.81 3.67 1.08
C ASN A 249 -15.33 3.54 1.32
N GLY A 250 -16.07 3.08 0.31
CA GLY A 250 -17.51 2.91 0.42
C GLY A 250 -18.29 4.20 0.71
N GLY A 251 -17.71 5.37 0.44
CA GLY A 251 -18.31 6.68 0.69
C GLY A 251 -18.06 7.22 2.10
N ALA A 252 -17.22 6.57 2.92
CA ALA A 252 -16.87 7.03 4.26
C ALA A 252 -16.19 8.42 4.25
N PHE A 253 -15.55 8.74 3.15
CA PHE A 253 -15.06 10.08 2.84
C PHE A 253 -15.24 10.36 1.35
N MET A 254 -15.71 11.57 1.02
CA MET A 254 -15.90 12.08 -0.35
C MET A 254 -15.10 13.37 -0.52
N ASP A 255 -14.38 13.50 -1.63
CA ASP A 255 -13.60 14.70 -2.00
C ASP A 255 -14.54 15.80 -2.48
#